data_71585b061af274f7da4dec20bf4eb4f0
#
_entry.id   71585b061af274f7da4dec20bf4eb4f0
#
_cell.length_a   1.000
_cell.length_b   1.000
_cell.length_c   1.000
_cell.angle_alpha   90.00
_cell.angle_beta   90.00
_cell.angle_gamma   90.00
#
_symmetry.space_group_name_H-M   'P 1'
#
loop_
_entity.id
_entity.type
_entity.pdbx_description
1 polymer ?
#
loop_
_entity_poly.entity_id
_entity_poly.type
_entity_poly.pdbx_seq_one_letter_code
_entity_poly.pdbx_strand_id
1 'polypeptide(L)'
;MSEKKWYKISLFVGICVLINYAGKIFAQNLQLPLFLDSFGTVVAAYVLGPLCGAMVGMTVNIIYGILYSWTYMFYAVVSAIVAVTVGICARKGYLKNLFGTLSISFLTTILSVVLSVPFNYMYFDGYTNNKWGDGVINALERMGFNPIISHCAGEFYLDFLDKVITIVLLFLLIRFYKSRKKVQKNAVIGILLCLTLGASLFQGMGAAVSVHAKEKKEVQEENNYNTYLQTIYGRENGIPGGCANDIVQTNDGVLWIGTYGGLYRYNGSEFRWVDEY
;
A
#
# COMPACT_ATOMS: atom_id res chain seq x y z
N MET A 1 -29.90 9.34 20.77
CA MET A 1 -28.69 8.51 20.99
C MET A 1 -27.75 9.35 21.83
N SER A 2 -27.20 8.89 22.96
CA SER A 2 -26.46 9.73 23.90
C SER A 2 -25.11 10.18 23.29
N GLU A 3 -24.66 11.40 23.59
CA GLU A 3 -23.36 11.97 23.14
C GLU A 3 -22.17 11.04 23.40
N LYS A 4 -22.15 10.35 24.55
CA LYS A 4 -21.15 9.33 24.89
C LYS A 4 -21.03 8.17 23.88
N LYS A 5 -22.10 7.86 23.13
CA LYS A 5 -22.08 6.78 22.14
C LYS A 5 -21.41 7.26 20.85
N TRP A 6 -21.67 8.49 20.44
CA TRP A 6 -21.05 9.09 19.26
C TRP A 6 -19.54 9.25 19.42
N TYR A 7 -19.10 9.74 20.57
CA TYR A 7 -17.67 9.88 20.87
C TYR A 7 -16.93 8.55 20.75
N LYS A 8 -17.48 7.45 21.29
CA LYS A 8 -16.86 6.12 21.18
C LYS A 8 -16.76 5.61 19.73
N ILE A 9 -17.79 5.88 18.93
CA ILE A 9 -17.79 5.51 17.50
C ILE A 9 -16.75 6.33 16.75
N SER A 10 -16.69 7.63 16.95
CA SER A 10 -15.71 8.50 16.29
C SER A 10 -14.28 8.14 16.67
N LEU A 11 -14.02 7.86 17.94
CA LEU A 11 -12.71 7.42 18.43
C LEU A 11 -12.31 6.09 17.76
N PHE A 12 -13.23 5.12 17.67
CA PHE A 12 -12.99 3.83 17.05
C PHE A 12 -12.70 3.99 15.55
N VAL A 13 -13.45 4.81 14.85
CA VAL A 13 -13.22 5.15 13.43
C VAL A 13 -11.83 5.79 13.25
N GLY A 14 -11.48 6.76 14.10
CA GLY A 14 -10.16 7.39 14.07
C GLY A 14 -9.01 6.39 14.26
N ILE A 15 -9.16 5.46 15.21
CA ILE A 15 -8.18 4.38 15.42
C ILE A 15 -8.07 3.50 14.17
N CYS A 16 -9.18 3.11 13.54
CA CYS A 16 -9.16 2.31 12.32
C CYS A 16 -8.46 3.03 11.15
N VAL A 17 -8.68 4.35 11.01
CA VAL A 17 -7.98 5.17 10.00
C VAL A 17 -6.48 5.20 10.27
N LEU A 18 -6.07 5.41 11.52
CA LEU A 18 -4.65 5.42 11.90
C LEU A 18 -3.97 4.08 11.65
N ILE A 19 -4.63 2.96 11.95
CA ILE A 19 -4.10 1.62 11.67
C ILE A 19 -3.85 1.42 10.18
N ASN A 20 -4.80 1.80 9.33
CA ASN A 20 -4.63 1.69 7.89
C ASN A 20 -3.49 2.57 7.37
N TYR A 21 -3.45 3.82 7.82
CA TYR A 21 -2.41 4.76 7.42
C TYR A 21 -1.01 4.26 7.83
N ALA A 22 -0.87 3.83 9.08
CA ALA A 22 0.38 3.27 9.58
C ALA A 22 0.78 1.99 8.85
N GLY A 23 -0.19 1.10 8.58
CA GLY A 23 0.03 -0.13 7.81
C GLY A 23 0.54 0.14 6.40
N LYS A 24 -0.06 1.12 5.72
CA LYS A 24 0.37 1.54 4.37
C LYS A 24 1.80 2.06 4.36
N ILE A 25 2.14 2.99 5.26
CA ILE A 25 3.51 3.51 5.38
C ILE A 25 4.50 2.37 5.71
N PHE A 26 4.13 1.48 6.62
CA PHE A 26 4.96 0.34 6.99
C PHE A 26 5.23 -0.59 5.80
N ALA A 27 4.18 -0.95 5.05
CA ALA A 27 4.32 -1.80 3.88
C ALA A 27 5.20 -1.16 2.80
N GLN A 28 5.05 0.13 2.56
CA GLN A 28 5.85 0.87 1.58
C GLN A 28 7.32 0.99 2.00
N ASN A 29 7.60 1.35 3.26
CA ASN A 29 8.98 1.49 3.74
C ASN A 29 9.75 0.17 3.71
N LEU A 30 9.08 -0.94 4.01
CA LEU A 30 9.68 -2.28 3.94
C LEU A 30 9.56 -2.92 2.55
N GLN A 31 8.95 -2.22 1.60
CA GLN A 31 8.72 -2.71 0.24
C GLN A 31 8.07 -4.10 0.23
N LEU A 32 7.03 -4.28 1.03
CA LEU A 32 6.33 -5.57 1.14
C LEU A 32 5.49 -5.87 -0.09
N PRO A 33 5.22 -7.16 -0.40
CA PRO A 33 4.36 -7.57 -1.51
C PRO A 33 2.86 -7.45 -1.15
N LEU A 34 2.46 -6.36 -0.49
CA LEU A 34 1.09 -6.09 -0.04
C LEU A 34 0.96 -4.63 0.39
N PHE A 35 -0.27 -4.16 0.58
CA PHE A 35 -0.53 -2.74 0.88
C PHE A 35 -0.77 -2.45 2.37
N LEU A 36 -1.31 -3.38 3.16
CA LEU A 36 -1.67 -3.28 4.60
C LEU A 36 -2.56 -2.06 4.95
N ASP A 37 -3.29 -1.53 3.99
CA ASP A 37 -4.11 -0.33 4.15
C ASP A 37 -5.60 -0.60 4.37
N SER A 38 -5.98 -1.87 4.49
CA SER A 38 -7.37 -2.28 4.55
C SER A 38 -7.79 -2.93 5.87
N PHE A 39 -6.87 -3.18 6.81
CA PHE A 39 -7.20 -3.86 8.07
C PHE A 39 -8.22 -3.10 8.94
N GLY A 40 -8.00 -1.81 9.20
CA GLY A 40 -8.96 -0.97 9.92
C GLY A 40 -10.30 -0.85 9.19
N THR A 41 -10.28 -0.83 7.85
CA THR A 41 -11.46 -0.82 6.99
C THR A 41 -12.34 -2.05 7.22
N VAL A 42 -11.76 -3.26 7.20
CA VAL A 42 -12.54 -4.51 7.38
C VAL A 42 -12.96 -4.69 8.83
N VAL A 43 -12.17 -4.25 9.81
CA VAL A 43 -12.56 -4.22 11.23
C VAL A 43 -13.74 -3.29 11.44
N ALA A 44 -13.71 -2.08 10.91
CA ALA A 44 -14.81 -1.12 11.00
C ALA A 44 -16.07 -1.65 10.28
N ALA A 45 -15.92 -2.26 9.11
CA ALA A 45 -17.02 -2.88 8.37
C ALA A 45 -17.69 -4.02 9.16
N TYR A 46 -16.91 -4.82 9.88
CA TYR A 46 -17.41 -5.89 10.73
C TYR A 46 -18.14 -5.36 11.98
N VAL A 47 -17.54 -4.40 12.69
CA VAL A 47 -18.01 -3.92 14.00
C VAL A 47 -19.12 -2.90 13.88
N LEU A 48 -18.97 -1.91 13.01
CA LEU A 48 -19.89 -0.77 12.85
C LEU A 48 -20.83 -0.95 11.63
N GLY A 49 -20.47 -1.83 10.72
CA GLY A 49 -21.21 -2.10 9.50
C GLY A 49 -20.55 -1.55 8.23
N PRO A 50 -21.07 -1.99 7.05
CA PRO A 50 -20.44 -1.76 5.76
C PRO A 50 -20.20 -0.29 5.45
N LEU A 51 -21.12 0.61 5.75
CA LEU A 51 -20.99 2.04 5.47
C LEU A 51 -19.90 2.70 6.31
N CYS A 52 -19.78 2.37 7.60
CA CYS A 52 -18.71 2.90 8.44
C CYS A 52 -17.35 2.39 7.98
N GLY A 53 -17.25 1.12 7.58
CA GLY A 53 -16.04 0.57 6.97
C GLY A 53 -15.66 1.30 5.68
N ALA A 54 -16.64 1.56 4.80
CA ALA A 54 -16.42 2.32 3.58
C ALA A 54 -15.88 3.72 3.87
N MET A 55 -16.45 4.43 4.83
CA MET A 55 -15.96 5.75 5.27
C MET A 55 -14.52 5.69 5.76
N VAL A 56 -14.14 4.68 6.57
CA VAL A 56 -12.75 4.50 7.02
C VAL A 56 -11.80 4.32 5.83
N GLY A 57 -12.10 3.39 4.92
CA GLY A 57 -11.24 3.11 3.76
C GLY A 57 -11.12 4.29 2.81
N MET A 58 -12.21 5.00 2.54
CA MET A 58 -12.20 6.22 1.73
C MET A 58 -11.36 7.31 2.37
N THR A 59 -11.52 7.55 3.67
CA THR A 59 -10.79 8.60 4.41
C THR A 59 -9.28 8.40 4.30
N VAL A 60 -8.78 7.18 4.45
CA VAL A 60 -7.34 6.89 4.33
C VAL A 60 -6.81 7.23 2.94
N ASN A 61 -7.50 6.81 1.88
CA ASN A 61 -7.06 7.10 0.51
C ASN A 61 -7.19 8.58 0.14
N ILE A 62 -8.17 9.29 0.69
CA ILE A 62 -8.30 10.75 0.53
C ILE A 62 -7.14 11.46 1.23
N ILE A 63 -6.84 11.11 2.49
CA ILE A 63 -5.69 11.66 3.22
C ILE A 63 -4.40 11.40 2.45
N TYR A 64 -4.21 10.17 1.95
CA TYR A 64 -3.04 9.80 1.19
C TYR A 64 -2.95 10.57 -0.14
N GLY A 65 -4.10 10.78 -0.79
CA GLY A 65 -4.23 11.60 -1.99
C GLY A 65 -3.84 13.07 -1.77
N ILE A 66 -4.22 13.65 -0.65
CA ILE A 66 -3.86 15.03 -0.28
C ILE A 66 -2.37 15.16 0.05
N LEU A 67 -1.79 14.17 0.75
CA LEU A 67 -0.41 14.26 1.25
C LEU A 67 0.65 13.89 0.20
N TYR A 68 0.35 12.98 -0.73
CA TYR A 68 1.35 12.44 -1.66
C TYR A 68 0.99 12.68 -3.13
N SER A 69 -0.17 12.22 -3.59
CA SER A 69 -0.63 12.42 -4.96
C SER A 69 -2.13 12.21 -5.07
N TRP A 70 -2.82 13.14 -5.73
CA TRP A 70 -4.28 13.09 -5.94
C TRP A 70 -4.77 11.79 -6.60
N THR A 71 -3.90 11.09 -7.34
CA THR A 71 -4.20 9.81 -7.98
C THR A 71 -4.62 8.73 -6.98
N TYR A 72 -4.13 8.78 -5.75
CA TYR A 72 -4.53 7.84 -4.69
C TYR A 72 -6.00 7.98 -4.27
N MET A 73 -6.65 9.12 -4.54
CA MET A 73 -8.07 9.31 -4.22
C MET A 73 -8.99 8.35 -4.97
N PHE A 74 -8.59 7.90 -6.18
CA PHE A 74 -9.39 6.93 -6.94
C PHE A 74 -9.51 5.57 -6.23
N TYR A 75 -8.49 5.16 -5.49
CA TYR A 75 -8.55 3.92 -4.69
C TYR A 75 -9.49 4.02 -3.49
N ALA A 76 -10.02 5.20 -3.17
CA ALA A 76 -11.10 5.33 -2.19
C ALA A 76 -12.35 4.53 -2.58
N VAL A 77 -12.68 4.49 -3.88
CA VAL A 77 -13.80 3.70 -4.40
C VAL A 77 -13.53 2.20 -4.20
N VAL A 78 -12.32 1.74 -4.48
CA VAL A 78 -11.90 0.35 -4.27
C VAL A 78 -12.06 -0.04 -2.80
N SER A 79 -11.54 0.77 -1.88
CA SER A 79 -11.64 0.54 -0.44
C SER A 79 -13.08 0.54 0.06
N ALA A 80 -13.94 1.39 -0.49
CA ALA A 80 -15.36 1.42 -0.15
C ALA A 80 -16.07 0.11 -0.56
N ILE A 81 -15.79 -0.40 -1.76
CA ILE A 81 -16.38 -1.64 -2.28
C ILE A 81 -15.90 -2.85 -1.47
N VAL A 82 -14.62 -2.91 -1.14
CA VAL A 82 -14.06 -3.95 -0.25
C VAL A 82 -14.77 -3.93 1.11
N ALA A 83 -14.92 -2.76 1.73
CA ALA A 83 -15.59 -2.62 3.02
C ALA A 83 -17.06 -3.08 2.97
N VAL A 84 -17.78 -2.65 1.94
CA VAL A 84 -19.20 -3.03 1.76
C VAL A 84 -19.33 -4.54 1.59
N THR A 85 -18.49 -5.13 0.75
CA THR A 85 -18.47 -6.57 0.49
C THR A 85 -18.17 -7.36 1.77
N VAL A 86 -17.11 -7.02 2.49
CA VAL A 86 -16.76 -7.67 3.76
C VAL A 86 -17.87 -7.50 4.79
N GLY A 87 -18.41 -6.28 4.92
CA GLY A 87 -19.49 -6.00 5.89
C GLY A 87 -20.77 -6.78 5.61
N ILE A 88 -21.18 -6.92 4.35
CA ILE A 88 -22.35 -7.73 3.95
C ILE A 88 -22.08 -9.22 4.19
N CYS A 89 -20.95 -9.73 3.74
CA CYS A 89 -20.58 -11.14 3.90
C CYS A 89 -20.41 -11.51 5.38
N ALA A 90 -19.88 -10.64 6.20
CA ALA A 90 -19.78 -10.81 7.64
C ALA A 90 -21.16 -10.96 8.30
N ARG A 91 -22.14 -10.12 7.91
CA ARG A 91 -23.52 -10.21 8.39
C ARG A 91 -24.21 -11.51 7.96
N LYS A 92 -23.91 -12.01 6.76
CA LYS A 92 -24.38 -13.31 6.27
C LYS A 92 -23.66 -14.50 6.93
N GLY A 93 -22.64 -14.25 7.76
CA GLY A 93 -21.99 -15.28 8.56
C GLY A 93 -20.82 -15.99 7.87
N TYR A 94 -20.33 -15.50 6.75
CA TYR A 94 -19.17 -16.10 6.04
C TYR A 94 -17.88 -16.10 6.90
N LEU A 95 -17.73 -15.14 7.83
CA LEU A 95 -16.61 -15.10 8.79
C LEU A 95 -16.75 -16.09 9.97
N LYS A 96 -17.63 -17.10 9.89
CA LYS A 96 -17.74 -18.13 10.92
C LYS A 96 -16.75 -19.28 10.75
N ASN A 97 -16.28 -19.53 9.53
CA ASN A 97 -15.34 -20.58 9.19
C ASN A 97 -14.27 -20.07 8.24
N LEU A 98 -13.17 -20.84 8.13
CA LEU A 98 -12.01 -20.46 7.30
C LEU A 98 -12.37 -20.43 5.81
N PHE A 99 -13.15 -21.37 5.33
CA PHE A 99 -13.56 -21.44 3.93
C PHE A 99 -14.32 -20.16 3.50
N GLY A 100 -15.33 -19.75 4.30
CA GLY A 100 -16.04 -18.50 4.04
C GLY A 100 -15.12 -17.27 4.10
N THR A 101 -14.15 -17.26 5.01
CA THR A 101 -13.15 -16.20 5.12
C THR A 101 -12.30 -16.10 3.85
N LEU A 102 -11.78 -17.22 3.35
CA LEU A 102 -11.01 -17.27 2.10
C LEU A 102 -11.85 -16.91 0.88
N SER A 103 -13.15 -17.32 0.86
CA SER A 103 -14.07 -16.92 -0.20
C SER A 103 -14.28 -15.41 -0.26
N ILE A 104 -14.39 -14.75 0.91
CA ILE A 104 -14.49 -13.28 0.97
C ILE A 104 -13.17 -12.65 0.47
N SER A 105 -12.02 -13.17 0.90
CA SER A 105 -10.72 -12.66 0.46
C SER A 105 -10.59 -12.73 -1.06
N PHE A 106 -10.95 -13.86 -1.64
CA PHE A 106 -10.92 -14.03 -3.09
C PHE A 106 -11.90 -13.08 -3.82
N LEU A 107 -13.15 -12.99 -3.33
CA LEU A 107 -14.15 -12.09 -3.91
C LEU A 107 -13.70 -10.63 -3.86
N THR A 108 -13.19 -10.18 -2.72
CA THR A 108 -12.71 -8.80 -2.58
C THR A 108 -11.49 -8.53 -3.45
N THR A 109 -10.59 -9.51 -3.64
CA THR A 109 -9.47 -9.41 -4.56
C THR A 109 -9.96 -9.19 -6.00
N ILE A 110 -10.89 -10.02 -6.48
CA ILE A 110 -11.42 -9.86 -7.84
C ILE A 110 -12.05 -8.47 -8.03
N LEU A 111 -12.86 -8.02 -7.07
CA LEU A 111 -13.47 -6.69 -7.13
C LEU A 111 -12.44 -5.56 -7.11
N SER A 112 -11.38 -5.70 -6.29
CA SER A 112 -10.28 -4.74 -6.28
C SER A 112 -9.57 -4.69 -7.64
N VAL A 113 -9.16 -5.84 -8.18
CA VAL A 113 -8.44 -5.91 -9.47
C VAL A 113 -9.25 -5.28 -10.61
N VAL A 114 -10.54 -5.62 -10.69
CA VAL A 114 -11.43 -5.08 -11.74
C VAL A 114 -11.51 -3.55 -11.69
N LEU A 115 -11.40 -2.97 -10.50
CA LEU A 115 -11.47 -1.52 -10.31
C LEU A 115 -10.09 -0.86 -10.39
N SER A 116 -9.05 -1.48 -9.80
CA SER A 116 -7.71 -0.88 -9.73
C SER A 116 -6.99 -0.90 -11.07
N VAL A 117 -7.10 -1.98 -11.86
CA VAL A 117 -6.39 -2.11 -13.14
C VAL A 117 -6.71 -0.98 -14.12
N PRO A 118 -7.97 -0.56 -14.34
CA PRO A 118 -8.27 0.60 -15.15
C PRO A 118 -7.61 1.90 -14.64
N PHE A 119 -7.59 2.11 -13.32
CA PHE A 119 -6.91 3.28 -12.73
C PHE A 119 -5.39 3.19 -12.91
N ASN A 120 -4.81 2.00 -12.75
CA ASN A 120 -3.39 1.79 -12.99
C ASN A 120 -3.02 2.12 -14.44
N TYR A 121 -3.85 1.72 -15.41
CA TYR A 121 -3.64 2.09 -16.81
C TYR A 121 -3.75 3.59 -17.07
N MET A 122 -4.69 4.28 -16.41
CA MET A 122 -4.88 5.72 -16.61
C MET A 122 -3.74 6.57 -16.03
N TYR A 123 -3.09 6.10 -14.95
CA TYR A 123 -2.19 6.95 -14.16
C TYR A 123 -0.79 6.38 -13.96
N PHE A 124 -0.59 5.08 -14.18
CA PHE A 124 0.67 4.37 -13.91
C PHE A 124 1.07 3.43 -15.06
N ASP A 125 0.58 3.68 -16.28
CA ASP A 125 0.83 2.86 -17.47
C ASP A 125 0.57 1.36 -17.24
N GLY A 126 -0.42 1.06 -16.37
CA GLY A 126 -0.82 -0.29 -15.99
C GLY A 126 -0.04 -0.90 -14.82
N TYR A 127 1.06 -0.31 -14.40
CA TYR A 127 1.87 -0.82 -13.28
C TYR A 127 1.23 -0.59 -11.93
N THR A 128 1.58 -1.46 -10.96
CA THR A 128 1.00 -1.45 -9.61
C THR A 128 1.66 -0.43 -8.67
N ASN A 129 2.77 0.16 -9.10
CA ASN A 129 3.64 1.01 -8.28
C ASN A 129 4.19 0.28 -7.03
N ASN A 130 4.30 -1.05 -7.13
CA ASN A 130 4.91 -1.93 -6.14
C ASN A 130 5.83 -2.92 -6.85
N LYS A 131 7.12 -2.95 -6.47
CA LYS A 131 8.15 -3.75 -7.14
C LYS A 131 7.81 -5.24 -7.31
N TRP A 132 7.02 -5.82 -6.42
CA TRP A 132 6.65 -7.23 -6.48
C TRP A 132 5.56 -7.48 -7.53
N GLY A 133 4.53 -6.62 -7.56
CA GLY A 133 3.50 -6.68 -8.60
C GLY A 133 4.07 -6.39 -9.97
N ASP A 134 4.89 -5.34 -10.06
CA ASP A 134 5.57 -4.96 -11.31
C ASP A 134 6.55 -6.04 -11.77
N GLY A 135 7.19 -6.74 -10.83
CA GLY A 135 8.02 -7.92 -11.12
C GLY A 135 7.23 -9.07 -11.77
N VAL A 136 6.01 -9.33 -11.29
CA VAL A 136 5.11 -10.33 -11.91
C VAL A 136 4.68 -9.89 -13.31
N ILE A 137 4.31 -8.61 -13.48
CA ILE A 137 3.94 -8.04 -14.77
C ILE A 137 5.08 -8.27 -15.79
N ASN A 138 6.27 -7.77 -15.47
CA ASN A 138 7.45 -7.87 -16.33
C ASN A 138 7.84 -9.32 -16.66
N ALA A 139 7.70 -10.25 -15.70
CA ALA A 139 7.99 -11.65 -15.93
C ALA A 139 7.01 -12.27 -16.95
N LEU A 140 5.71 -11.97 -16.82
CA LEU A 140 4.69 -12.49 -17.74
C LEU A 140 4.81 -11.89 -19.14
N GLU A 141 5.10 -10.60 -19.24
CA GLU A 141 5.31 -9.94 -20.53
C GLU A 141 6.53 -10.51 -21.27
N ARG A 142 7.65 -10.75 -20.56
CA ARG A 142 8.82 -11.46 -21.13
C ARG A 142 8.51 -12.87 -21.61
N MET A 143 7.52 -13.54 -21.03
CA MET A 143 7.01 -14.84 -21.47
C MET A 143 6.05 -14.73 -22.66
N GLY A 144 5.75 -13.52 -23.15
CA GLY A 144 4.86 -13.28 -24.28
C GLY A 144 3.37 -13.24 -23.94
N PHE A 145 3.00 -13.09 -22.66
CA PHE A 145 1.60 -12.91 -22.29
C PHE A 145 1.10 -11.52 -22.70
N ASN A 146 -0.21 -11.45 -22.95
CA ASN A 146 -0.86 -10.17 -23.25
C ASN A 146 -0.69 -9.17 -22.08
N PRO A 147 -0.32 -7.89 -22.34
CA PRO A 147 -0.12 -6.89 -21.31
C PRO A 147 -1.28 -6.76 -20.31
N ILE A 148 -2.53 -6.76 -20.79
CA ILE A 148 -3.70 -6.68 -19.90
C ILE A 148 -3.74 -7.84 -18.91
N ILE A 149 -3.44 -9.06 -19.38
CA ILE A 149 -3.40 -10.24 -18.51
C ILE A 149 -2.26 -10.13 -17.50
N SER A 150 -1.09 -9.68 -17.94
CA SER A 150 0.08 -9.48 -17.07
C SER A 150 -0.20 -8.47 -15.96
N HIS A 151 -0.82 -7.34 -16.29
CA HIS A 151 -1.18 -6.29 -15.34
C HIS A 151 -2.26 -6.77 -14.36
N CYS A 152 -3.29 -7.46 -14.85
CA CYS A 152 -4.28 -8.10 -13.98
C CYS A 152 -3.63 -9.11 -13.01
N ALA A 153 -2.66 -9.89 -13.46
CA ALA A 153 -1.96 -10.87 -12.63
C ALA A 153 -1.08 -10.22 -11.57
N GLY A 154 -0.35 -9.13 -11.89
CA GLY A 154 0.46 -8.38 -10.95
C GLY A 154 -0.37 -7.74 -9.83
N GLU A 155 -1.48 -7.09 -10.20
CA GLU A 155 -2.42 -6.51 -9.23
C GLU A 155 -3.10 -7.60 -8.40
N PHE A 156 -3.53 -8.71 -9.04
CA PHE A 156 -4.12 -9.85 -8.34
C PHE A 156 -3.17 -10.43 -7.29
N TYR A 157 -1.89 -10.59 -7.63
CA TYR A 157 -0.89 -11.12 -6.71
C TYR A 157 -0.80 -10.28 -5.42
N LEU A 158 -0.69 -8.97 -5.55
CA LEU A 158 -0.59 -8.06 -4.41
C LEU A 158 -1.89 -8.01 -3.60
N ASP A 159 -3.00 -7.81 -4.27
CA ASP A 159 -4.31 -7.70 -3.63
C ASP A 159 -4.73 -9.00 -2.95
N PHE A 160 -4.42 -10.16 -3.56
CA PHE A 160 -4.75 -11.45 -2.96
C PHE A 160 -4.00 -11.66 -1.65
N LEU A 161 -2.70 -11.39 -1.62
CA LEU A 161 -1.91 -11.47 -0.39
C LEU A 161 -2.44 -10.50 0.68
N ASP A 162 -2.70 -9.26 0.30
CA ASP A 162 -3.23 -8.24 1.23
C ASP A 162 -4.58 -8.64 1.80
N LYS A 163 -5.53 -9.04 0.97
CA LYS A 163 -6.90 -9.40 1.41
C LYS A 163 -6.92 -10.70 2.21
N VAL A 164 -6.14 -11.71 1.83
CA VAL A 164 -6.02 -12.95 2.61
C VAL A 164 -5.47 -12.65 4.01
N ILE A 165 -4.34 -11.97 4.12
CA ILE A 165 -3.74 -11.64 5.40
C ILE A 165 -4.71 -10.80 6.25
N THR A 166 -5.27 -9.74 5.69
CA THR A 166 -6.15 -8.81 6.38
C THR A 166 -7.43 -9.48 6.90
N ILE A 167 -8.11 -10.28 6.06
CA ILE A 167 -9.41 -10.89 6.42
C ILE A 167 -9.21 -12.12 7.30
N VAL A 168 -8.12 -12.88 7.12
CA VAL A 168 -7.76 -13.97 8.04
C VAL A 168 -7.39 -13.44 9.42
N LEU A 169 -6.65 -12.33 9.51
CA LEU A 169 -6.39 -11.67 10.79
C LEU A 169 -7.68 -11.24 11.48
N LEU A 170 -8.62 -10.64 10.75
CA LEU A 170 -9.94 -10.33 11.29
C LEU A 170 -10.67 -11.58 11.79
N PHE A 171 -10.67 -12.68 11.03
CA PHE A 171 -11.27 -13.95 11.42
C PHE A 171 -10.66 -14.50 12.71
N LEU A 172 -9.33 -14.47 12.82
CA LEU A 172 -8.60 -14.92 14.01
C LEU A 172 -8.95 -14.06 15.24
N LEU A 173 -9.03 -12.74 15.07
CA LEU A 173 -9.45 -11.82 16.13
C LEU A 173 -10.88 -12.11 16.60
N ILE A 174 -11.81 -12.34 15.67
CA ILE A 174 -13.20 -12.69 16.00
C ILE A 174 -13.25 -14.00 16.78
N ARG A 175 -12.49 -15.01 16.36
CA ARG A 175 -12.44 -16.32 17.00
C ARG A 175 -11.83 -16.23 18.40
N PHE A 176 -10.74 -15.49 18.54
CA PHE A 176 -10.09 -15.24 19.82
C PHE A 176 -11.01 -14.49 20.79
N TYR A 177 -11.69 -13.43 20.32
CA TYR A 177 -12.63 -12.69 21.13
C TYR A 177 -13.83 -13.56 21.60
N LYS A 178 -14.37 -14.40 20.71
CA LYS A 178 -15.46 -15.31 21.05
C LYS A 178 -15.02 -16.41 22.03
N SER A 179 -13.82 -16.93 21.89
CA SER A 179 -13.25 -17.92 22.79
C SER A 179 -13.04 -17.36 24.20
N ARG A 180 -12.66 -16.08 24.31
CA ARG A 180 -12.42 -15.40 25.57
C ARG A 180 -13.67 -14.81 26.24
N LYS A 181 -14.84 -14.84 25.61
CA LYS A 181 -16.10 -14.49 26.29
C LYS A 181 -16.44 -15.38 27.50
N LYS A 182 -15.74 -16.51 27.66
CA LYS A 182 -15.73 -17.33 28.88
C LYS A 182 -14.77 -16.81 29.97
N VAL A 183 -13.88 -15.88 29.63
CA VAL A 183 -12.87 -15.26 30.52
C VAL A 183 -12.82 -13.76 30.27
N GLN A 184 -13.68 -13.04 30.92
CA GLN A 184 -13.71 -11.66 31.40
C GLN A 184 -12.79 -10.58 30.74
N LYS A 185 -13.44 -9.44 30.40
CA LYS A 185 -13.03 -7.99 30.47
C LYS A 185 -11.68 -7.50 29.91
N ASN A 186 -10.65 -8.30 29.71
CA ASN A 186 -9.29 -7.87 29.39
C ASN A 186 -8.93 -7.89 27.87
N ALA A 187 -9.86 -8.26 27.00
CA ALA A 187 -9.58 -8.37 25.56
C ALA A 187 -9.36 -7.02 24.88
N VAL A 188 -9.96 -5.94 25.41
CA VAL A 188 -9.72 -4.57 24.93
C VAL A 188 -8.28 -4.14 25.21
N ILE A 189 -7.73 -4.56 26.35
CA ILE A 189 -6.35 -4.30 26.77
C ILE A 189 -5.37 -5.06 25.86
N GLY A 190 -5.67 -6.30 25.46
CA GLY A 190 -4.83 -7.07 24.55
C GLY A 190 -4.74 -6.47 23.13
N ILE A 191 -5.85 -5.94 22.62
CA ILE A 191 -5.86 -5.23 21.32
C ILE A 191 -5.09 -3.90 21.42
N LEU A 192 -5.28 -3.16 22.51
CA LEU A 192 -4.52 -1.94 22.79
C LEU A 192 -3.02 -2.24 22.98
N LEU A 193 -2.66 -3.35 23.63
CA LEU A 193 -1.27 -3.79 23.81
C LEU A 193 -0.61 -4.22 22.49
N CYS A 194 -1.32 -4.90 21.59
CA CYS A 194 -0.81 -5.20 20.26
C CYS A 194 -0.63 -3.93 19.42
N LEU A 195 -1.50 -2.94 19.59
CA LEU A 195 -1.42 -1.65 18.91
C LEU A 195 -0.28 -0.77 19.47
N THR A 196 -0.07 -0.80 20.80
CA THR A 196 1.04 -0.07 21.44
C THR A 196 2.39 -0.73 21.20
N LEU A 197 2.47 -2.07 21.15
CA LEU A 197 3.68 -2.80 20.74
C LEU A 197 4.01 -2.54 19.26
N GLY A 198 3.02 -2.47 18.37
CA GLY A 198 3.22 -2.03 16.99
C GLY A 198 3.73 -0.58 16.91
N ALA A 199 3.18 0.32 17.72
CA ALA A 199 3.61 1.72 17.76
C ALA A 199 5.00 1.91 18.42
N SER A 200 5.35 1.10 19.43
CA SER A 200 6.67 1.16 20.08
C SER A 200 7.78 0.56 19.22
N LEU A 201 7.49 -0.49 18.43
CA LEU A 201 8.38 -0.98 17.38
C LEU A 201 8.59 0.08 16.29
N PHE A 202 7.54 0.86 15.97
CA PHE A 202 7.61 1.95 15.03
C PHE A 202 8.50 3.11 15.54
N GLN A 203 8.43 3.46 16.83
CA GLN A 203 9.32 4.46 17.43
C GLN A 203 10.78 4.00 17.48
N GLY A 204 11.03 2.70 17.78
CA GLY A 204 12.37 2.11 17.74
C GLY A 204 12.97 2.10 16.35
N MET A 205 12.18 1.80 15.32
CA MET A 205 12.61 1.84 13.91
C MET A 205 12.75 3.27 13.39
N GLY A 206 11.90 4.21 13.80
CA GLY A 206 12.05 5.62 13.47
C GLY A 206 13.33 6.24 14.04
N ALA A 207 13.71 5.85 15.24
CA ALA A 207 14.98 6.23 15.86
C ALA A 207 16.19 5.61 15.13
N ALA A 208 16.11 4.34 14.71
CA ALA A 208 17.17 3.70 13.93
C ALA A 208 17.32 4.30 12.53
N VAL A 209 16.21 4.65 11.88
CA VAL A 209 16.23 5.34 10.57
C VAL A 209 16.74 6.77 10.71
N SER A 210 16.38 7.49 11.80
CA SER A 210 16.87 8.85 12.04
C SER A 210 18.36 8.87 12.43
N VAL A 211 18.86 7.85 13.14
CA VAL A 211 20.28 7.69 13.42
C VAL A 211 21.06 7.40 12.13
N HIS A 212 20.56 6.52 11.26
CA HIS A 212 21.21 6.23 9.96
C HIS A 212 21.16 7.43 9.00
N ALA A 213 20.06 8.21 9.02
CA ALA A 213 19.96 9.43 8.24
C ALA A 213 20.86 10.55 8.80
N LYS A 214 21.04 10.59 10.13
CA LYS A 214 21.94 11.55 10.77
C LYS A 214 23.41 11.21 10.52
N GLU A 215 23.77 9.91 10.59
CA GLU A 215 25.10 9.43 10.27
C GLU A 215 25.45 9.65 8.78
N LYS A 216 24.47 9.48 7.87
CA LYS A 216 24.66 9.84 6.45
C LYS A 216 24.78 11.35 6.22
N LYS A 217 24.13 12.19 7.03
CA LYS A 217 24.25 13.64 6.97
C LYS A 217 25.59 14.13 7.55
N GLU A 218 26.07 13.56 8.65
CA GLU A 218 27.37 13.91 9.23
C GLU A 218 28.53 13.49 8.32
N VAL A 219 28.42 12.35 7.64
CA VAL A 219 29.41 11.92 6.61
C VAL A 219 29.35 12.81 5.35
N GLN A 220 28.23 13.47 5.07
CA GLN A 220 28.13 14.45 3.97
C GLN A 220 28.60 15.85 4.34
N GLU A 221 28.57 16.24 5.62
CA GLU A 221 29.07 17.54 6.07
C GLU A 221 30.61 17.61 6.17
N GLU A 222 31.29 16.47 6.31
CA GLU A 222 32.76 16.42 6.38
C GLU A 222 33.45 16.45 5.00
N ASN A 223 32.69 16.29 3.90
CA ASN A 223 33.18 16.42 2.53
C ASN A 223 32.72 17.74 1.87
N ASN A 224 32.99 18.85 2.51
CA ASN A 224 32.66 20.18 1.99
C ASN A 224 33.70 20.65 0.93
N TYR A 225 33.75 19.96 -0.21
CA TYR A 225 34.36 20.45 -1.43
C TYR A 225 33.42 20.26 -2.60
N ASN A 226 32.86 21.37 -3.07
CA ASN A 226 32.06 21.61 -4.26
C ASN A 226 30.58 21.86 -3.99
N THR A 227 30.17 23.07 -4.31
CA THR A 227 28.79 23.45 -4.47
C THR A 227 28.22 22.68 -5.67
N TYR A 228 27.57 21.55 -5.43
CA TYR A 228 26.89 20.82 -6.50
C TYR A 228 25.60 21.54 -6.86
N LEU A 229 25.41 21.80 -8.15
CA LEU A 229 24.12 22.23 -8.67
C LEU A 229 23.21 21.01 -8.76
N GLN A 230 22.14 20.98 -7.98
CA GLN A 230 21.16 19.89 -8.03
C GLN A 230 20.10 20.20 -9.08
N THR A 231 19.98 19.34 -10.08
CA THR A 231 18.90 19.37 -11.06
C THR A 231 18.07 18.10 -10.91
N ILE A 232 16.75 18.25 -10.75
CA ILE A 232 15.83 17.12 -10.64
C ILE A 232 15.21 16.91 -12.01
N TYR A 233 15.32 15.69 -12.53
CA TYR A 233 14.73 15.27 -13.79
C TYR A 233 13.55 14.32 -13.53
N GLY A 234 12.43 14.57 -14.20
CA GLY A 234 11.19 13.81 -14.07
C GLY A 234 10.53 13.54 -15.42
N ARG A 235 9.23 13.22 -15.40
CA ARG A 235 8.43 12.96 -16.61
C ARG A 235 8.44 14.12 -17.60
N GLU A 236 8.40 15.33 -17.09
CA GLU A 236 8.47 16.57 -17.88
C GLU A 236 9.79 16.72 -18.64
N ASN A 237 10.83 16.02 -18.25
CA ASN A 237 12.13 16.01 -18.87
C ASN A 237 12.37 14.78 -19.77
N GLY A 238 11.37 13.91 -19.93
CA GLY A 238 11.44 12.75 -20.82
C GLY A 238 11.88 11.43 -20.16
N ILE A 239 11.93 11.37 -18.81
CA ILE A 239 12.09 10.10 -18.08
C ILE A 239 10.70 9.64 -17.63
N PRO A 240 10.08 8.62 -18.23
CA PRO A 240 8.80 8.11 -17.78
C PRO A 240 8.96 7.38 -16.45
N GLY A 241 8.36 7.93 -15.41
CA GLY A 241 8.06 7.25 -14.15
C GLY A 241 9.21 6.71 -13.32
N GLY A 242 9.56 7.44 -12.38
CA GLY A 242 9.70 7.07 -10.99
C GLY A 242 11.02 6.60 -10.46
N CYS A 243 11.82 5.75 -11.03
CA CYS A 243 13.06 5.30 -10.39
C CYS A 243 14.14 4.93 -11.39
N ALA A 244 15.26 5.63 -11.34
CA ALA A 244 16.49 5.13 -11.92
C ALA A 244 17.01 3.99 -11.03
N ASN A 245 17.18 2.80 -11.63
CA ASN A 245 17.68 1.61 -10.92
C ASN A 245 19.21 1.58 -10.93
N ASP A 246 19.80 2.10 -12.02
CA ASP A 246 21.25 2.17 -12.21
C ASP A 246 21.62 3.31 -13.16
N ILE A 247 22.81 3.88 -12.98
CA ILE A 247 23.33 4.98 -13.81
C ILE A 247 24.80 4.72 -14.09
N VAL A 248 25.17 4.71 -15.37
CA VAL A 248 26.55 4.55 -15.82
C VAL A 248 26.91 5.69 -16.76
N GLN A 249 28.08 6.28 -16.57
CA GLN A 249 28.64 7.25 -17.50
C GLN A 249 29.69 6.58 -18.38
N THR A 250 29.55 6.73 -19.69
CA THR A 250 30.55 6.27 -20.67
C THR A 250 31.67 7.32 -20.87
N ASN A 251 32.81 6.89 -21.41
CA ASN A 251 33.98 7.74 -21.56
C ASN A 251 33.76 8.99 -22.43
N ASP A 252 32.74 8.98 -23.26
CA ASP A 252 32.28 10.12 -24.07
C ASP A 252 31.38 11.10 -23.30
N GLY A 253 31.16 10.86 -21.99
CA GLY A 253 30.37 11.72 -21.10
C GLY A 253 28.85 11.46 -21.12
N VAL A 254 28.37 10.52 -21.91
CA VAL A 254 26.96 10.17 -21.99
C VAL A 254 26.55 9.35 -20.77
N LEU A 255 25.43 9.72 -20.14
CA LEU A 255 24.83 8.95 -19.06
C LEU A 255 23.83 7.95 -19.62
N TRP A 256 23.93 6.71 -19.16
CA TRP A 256 22.99 5.63 -19.44
C TRP A 256 22.23 5.32 -18.15
N ILE A 257 20.91 5.35 -18.22
CA ILE A 257 20.04 5.26 -17.07
C ILE A 257 19.09 4.09 -17.27
N GLY A 258 19.27 3.06 -16.46
CA GLY A 258 18.36 1.91 -16.38
C GLY A 258 17.16 2.25 -15.52
N THR A 259 15.95 2.13 -16.07
CA THR A 259 14.69 2.31 -15.37
C THR A 259 13.81 1.08 -15.54
N TYR A 260 12.71 0.99 -14.80
CA TYR A 260 11.71 -0.06 -15.03
C TYR A 260 11.02 0.06 -16.41
N GLY A 261 10.98 1.26 -16.99
CA GLY A 261 10.42 1.52 -18.32
C GLY A 261 11.39 1.37 -19.47
N GLY A 262 12.64 0.91 -19.22
CA GLY A 262 13.67 0.71 -20.24
C GLY A 262 14.96 1.47 -19.98
N LEU A 263 15.83 1.48 -20.99
CA LEU A 263 17.12 2.14 -20.97
C LEU A 263 17.01 3.53 -21.60
N TYR A 264 17.54 4.53 -20.91
CA TYR A 264 17.58 5.91 -21.37
C TYR A 264 19.02 6.39 -21.52
N ARG A 265 19.24 7.17 -22.55
CA ARG A 265 20.49 7.86 -22.82
C ARG A 265 20.31 9.35 -22.58
N TYR A 266 21.21 9.97 -21.79
CA TYR A 266 21.24 11.41 -21.55
C TYR A 266 22.57 12.01 -22.03
N ASN A 267 22.52 13.00 -22.89
CA ASN A 267 23.67 13.65 -23.52
C ASN A 267 24.01 15.02 -22.90
N GLY A 268 23.42 15.35 -21.75
CA GLY A 268 23.56 16.67 -21.11
C GLY A 268 22.43 17.65 -21.42
N SER A 269 21.58 17.38 -22.43
CA SER A 269 20.46 18.26 -22.83
C SER A 269 19.11 17.56 -22.87
N GLU A 270 19.05 16.33 -23.35
CA GLU A 270 17.82 15.58 -23.53
C GLU A 270 17.97 14.11 -23.16
N PHE A 271 16.87 13.51 -22.69
CA PHE A 271 16.76 12.07 -22.49
C PHE A 271 16.18 11.43 -23.75
N ARG A 272 16.79 10.37 -24.23
CA ARG A 272 16.28 9.55 -25.32
C ARG A 272 16.11 8.12 -24.83
N TRP A 273 14.93 7.60 -25.04
CA TRP A 273 14.68 6.17 -24.85
C TRP A 273 15.43 5.38 -25.91
N VAL A 274 16.08 4.30 -25.49
CA VAL A 274 16.83 3.43 -26.39
C VAL A 274 15.93 2.26 -26.73
N ASP A 275 15.38 2.31 -27.94
CA ASP A 275 14.61 1.21 -28.51
C ASP A 275 15.56 0.09 -28.95
N GLU A 276 15.16 -1.18 -28.78
CA GLU A 276 15.93 -2.29 -29.33
C GLU A 276 15.87 -2.23 -30.88
N TYR A 277 17.04 -2.39 -31.48
CA TYR A 277 17.16 -2.58 -32.92
C TYR A 277 16.56 -3.90 -33.36
#